data_31b75cf32a59551f410937b1e3819eeb
#
_entry.id   31b75cf32a59551f410937b1e3819eeb
#
_cell.length_a   1.000
_cell.length_b   1.000
_cell.length_c   1.000
_cell.angle_alpha   90.00
_cell.angle_beta   90.00
_cell.angle_gamma   90.00
#
_symmetry.space_group_name_H-M   'P 1'
#
loop_
_entity.id
_entity.type
_entity.pdbx_description
1 polymer ?
#
loop_
_entity_poly.entity_id
_entity_poly.type
_entity_poly.pdbx_seq_one_letter_code
_entity_poly.pdbx_strand_id
1 'polypeptide(L)'
;MSVGLVGSEMCIRDSVIADSTELTVRGHCYDALVGLAGCDKSLPGLMMSMVRLNIPSVFIYGGSILPGRFNGKDVTVVDVFEGVGKYTSKKMTAHALRKLELKACPSAGACGGQFTANTMACVSEAIGLALPYSAGTPAPYEERDKYAKASGKMVMNLLKKGIKPRDIVTKKALENAATVVAATGGST
;
A
#
# COMPACT_ATOMS: atom_id res chain seq x y z
N MET A 1 15.82 -26.75 -5.43
CA MET A 1 14.96 -25.74 -4.77
C MET A 1 14.44 -24.82 -5.86
N SER A 2 13.15 -24.82 -6.11
CA SER A 2 12.55 -24.06 -7.19
C SER A 2 12.41 -22.58 -6.79
N VAL A 3 13.36 -21.76 -7.21
CA VAL A 3 13.33 -20.29 -7.04
C VAL A 3 12.13 -19.65 -7.78
N GLY A 4 11.46 -20.39 -8.66
CA GLY A 4 10.32 -19.91 -9.43
C GLY A 4 9.00 -19.80 -8.67
N LEU A 5 8.84 -20.47 -7.52
CA LEU A 5 7.58 -20.52 -6.79
C LEU A 5 7.24 -19.23 -6.03
N VAL A 6 8.24 -18.51 -5.53
CA VAL A 6 8.00 -17.28 -4.73
C VAL A 6 7.48 -16.15 -5.61
N GLY A 7 8.03 -15.95 -6.79
CA GLY A 7 7.53 -14.95 -7.74
C GLY A 7 6.13 -15.28 -8.26
N SER A 8 5.84 -16.55 -8.54
CA SER A 8 4.51 -17.02 -8.97
C SER A 8 3.45 -16.83 -7.90
N GLU A 9 3.76 -17.13 -6.64
CA GLU A 9 2.82 -16.97 -5.53
C GLU A 9 2.45 -15.49 -5.31
N MET A 10 3.41 -14.60 -5.42
CA MET A 10 3.15 -13.15 -5.30
C MET A 10 2.23 -12.66 -6.42
N CYS A 11 2.46 -13.08 -7.66
CA CYS A 11 1.62 -12.73 -8.80
C CYS A 11 0.22 -13.38 -8.73
N ILE A 12 0.09 -14.57 -8.14
CA ILE A 12 -1.20 -15.21 -7.92
C ILE A 12 -2.03 -14.42 -6.91
N ARG A 13 -1.44 -13.98 -5.79
CA ARG A 13 -2.17 -13.25 -4.74
C ARG A 13 -2.77 -11.94 -5.22
N ASP A 14 -2.02 -11.10 -5.92
CA ASP A 14 -2.54 -9.84 -6.45
C ASP A 14 -3.56 -10.06 -7.57
N SER A 15 -3.38 -11.09 -8.40
CA SER A 15 -4.35 -11.47 -9.42
C SER A 15 -5.67 -11.94 -8.84
N VAL A 16 -5.66 -12.77 -7.79
CA VAL A 16 -6.87 -13.20 -7.09
C VAL A 16 -7.62 -12.02 -6.48
N ILE A 17 -6.90 -11.04 -5.90
CA ILE A 17 -7.49 -9.81 -5.37
C ILE A 17 -8.12 -8.99 -6.51
N ALA A 18 -7.42 -8.85 -7.63
CA ALA A 18 -7.94 -8.15 -8.79
C ALA A 18 -9.19 -8.81 -9.35
N ASP A 19 -9.18 -10.14 -9.50
CA ASP A 19 -10.29 -10.94 -10.02
C ASP A 19 -11.52 -10.84 -9.10
N SER A 20 -11.34 -10.97 -7.79
CA SER A 20 -12.44 -10.88 -6.82
C SER A 20 -13.09 -9.48 -6.83
N THR A 21 -12.28 -8.44 -6.93
CA THR A 21 -12.77 -7.07 -7.03
C THR A 21 -13.53 -6.85 -8.34
N GLU A 22 -12.98 -7.32 -9.45
CA GLU A 22 -13.60 -7.22 -10.77
C GLU A 22 -14.95 -7.93 -10.81
N LEU A 23 -15.03 -9.15 -10.30
CA LEU A 23 -16.28 -9.92 -10.22
C LEU A 23 -17.34 -9.20 -9.38
N THR A 24 -16.97 -8.66 -8.23
CA THR A 24 -17.88 -7.94 -7.34
C THR A 24 -18.42 -6.68 -8.03
N VAL A 25 -17.55 -5.86 -8.60
CA VAL A 25 -17.94 -4.60 -9.24
C VAL A 25 -18.81 -4.84 -10.47
N ARG A 26 -18.47 -5.85 -11.29
CA ARG A 26 -19.27 -6.24 -12.46
C ARG A 26 -20.60 -6.85 -12.07
N GLY A 27 -20.60 -7.74 -11.06
CA GLY A 27 -21.82 -8.42 -10.60
C GLY A 27 -22.86 -7.45 -10.03
N HIS A 28 -22.42 -6.35 -9.43
CA HIS A 28 -23.29 -5.29 -8.92
C HIS A 28 -23.51 -4.13 -9.90
N CYS A 29 -22.89 -4.15 -11.08
CA CYS A 29 -23.01 -3.10 -12.10
C CYS A 29 -22.67 -1.70 -11.57
N TYR A 30 -21.60 -1.57 -10.77
CA TYR A 30 -21.19 -0.27 -10.25
C TYR A 30 -20.58 0.62 -11.34
N ASP A 31 -20.91 1.92 -11.31
CA ASP A 31 -20.45 2.89 -12.29
C ASP A 31 -19.10 3.53 -11.95
N ALA A 32 -18.67 3.46 -10.71
CA ALA A 32 -17.43 4.03 -10.22
C ALA A 32 -16.89 3.25 -9.00
N LEU A 33 -15.59 3.40 -8.71
CA LEU A 33 -14.91 2.67 -7.65
C LEU A 33 -13.99 3.58 -6.82
N VAL A 34 -14.11 3.53 -5.50
CA VAL A 34 -13.07 3.97 -4.57
C VAL A 34 -12.46 2.73 -3.95
N GLY A 35 -11.20 2.46 -4.24
CA GLY A 35 -10.48 1.28 -3.72
C GLY A 35 -9.60 1.66 -2.55
N LEU A 36 -9.88 1.12 -1.36
CA LEU A 36 -9.07 1.26 -0.16
C LEU A 36 -8.23 -0.01 0.04
N ALA A 37 -6.91 0.16 0.15
CA ALA A 37 -6.01 -0.95 0.44
C ALA A 37 -4.92 -0.55 1.44
N GLY A 38 -4.45 -1.54 2.22
CA GLY A 38 -3.50 -1.31 3.30
C GLY A 38 -2.30 -2.26 3.31
N CYS A 39 -2.24 -3.27 2.44
CA CYS A 39 -1.16 -4.26 2.51
C CYS A 39 -0.57 -4.59 1.14
N ASP A 40 0.60 -5.23 1.12
CA ASP A 40 1.50 -5.40 -0.02
C ASP A 40 0.83 -5.85 -1.33
N LYS A 41 -0.03 -6.83 -1.30
CA LYS A 41 -0.71 -7.37 -2.50
C LYS A 41 -2.10 -6.77 -2.74
N SER A 42 -2.72 -6.20 -1.73
CA SER A 42 -4.01 -5.53 -1.92
C SER A 42 -3.89 -4.21 -2.70
N LEU A 43 -2.76 -3.50 -2.59
CA LEU A 43 -2.55 -2.27 -3.34
C LEU A 43 -2.44 -2.53 -4.85
N PRO A 44 -1.47 -3.33 -5.34
CA PRO A 44 -1.37 -3.62 -6.77
C PRO A 44 -2.61 -4.34 -7.29
N GLY A 45 -3.19 -5.29 -6.55
CA GLY A 45 -4.40 -6.01 -6.95
C GLY A 45 -5.58 -5.07 -7.21
N LEU A 46 -5.85 -4.09 -6.33
CA LEU A 46 -6.89 -3.09 -6.54
C LEU A 46 -6.58 -2.17 -7.73
N MET A 47 -5.35 -1.71 -7.89
CA MET A 47 -4.97 -0.89 -9.04
C MET A 47 -5.12 -1.67 -10.36
N MET A 48 -4.77 -2.95 -10.38
CA MET A 48 -4.98 -3.85 -11.52
C MET A 48 -6.48 -3.97 -11.85
N SER A 49 -7.33 -4.18 -10.84
CA SER A 49 -8.78 -4.26 -11.06
C SER A 49 -9.37 -2.96 -11.61
N MET A 50 -8.92 -1.81 -11.12
CA MET A 50 -9.35 -0.50 -11.65
C MET A 50 -9.04 -0.35 -13.14
N VAL A 51 -7.84 -0.75 -13.57
CA VAL A 51 -7.43 -0.69 -14.98
C VAL A 51 -8.19 -1.71 -15.83
N ARG A 52 -8.47 -2.91 -15.29
CA ARG A 52 -9.25 -3.95 -15.99
C ARG A 52 -10.71 -3.54 -16.16
N LEU A 53 -11.35 -3.06 -15.10
CA LEU A 53 -12.73 -2.57 -15.11
C LEU A 53 -12.90 -1.35 -15.99
N ASN A 54 -11.92 -0.47 -15.98
CA ASN A 54 -11.90 0.79 -16.71
C ASN A 54 -13.18 1.64 -16.52
N ILE A 55 -13.64 1.69 -15.28
CA ILE A 55 -14.66 2.64 -14.80
C ILE A 55 -13.99 3.73 -13.97
N PRO A 56 -14.58 4.94 -13.86
CA PRO A 56 -14.02 6.00 -13.03
C PRO A 56 -13.63 5.52 -11.65
N SER A 57 -12.35 5.66 -11.28
CA SER A 57 -11.82 5.05 -10.07
C SER A 57 -10.81 5.95 -9.38
N VAL A 58 -10.78 5.91 -8.05
CA VAL A 58 -9.77 6.55 -7.22
C VAL A 58 -9.22 5.53 -6.22
N PHE A 59 -7.91 5.43 -6.16
CA PHE A 59 -7.22 4.61 -5.16
C PHE A 59 -6.96 5.41 -3.89
N ILE A 60 -7.09 4.78 -2.73
CA ILE A 60 -6.72 5.36 -1.43
C ILE A 60 -5.91 4.35 -0.61
N TYR A 61 -4.78 4.78 -0.10
CA TYR A 61 -3.95 3.98 0.80
C TYR A 61 -4.46 4.08 2.24
N GLY A 62 -4.44 2.98 2.99
CA GLY A 62 -4.87 2.93 4.39
C GLY A 62 -3.95 3.67 5.38
N GLY A 63 -2.72 3.98 4.96
CA GLY A 63 -1.75 4.72 5.76
C GLY A 63 -0.70 3.83 6.44
N SER A 64 0.47 4.41 6.73
CA SER A 64 1.56 3.75 7.42
C SER A 64 1.33 3.66 8.95
N ILE A 65 2.05 2.74 9.60
CA ILE A 65 2.11 2.64 11.07
C ILE A 65 3.07 3.71 11.60
N LEU A 66 2.76 4.29 12.76
CA LEU A 66 3.70 5.17 13.47
C LEU A 66 4.84 4.35 14.08
N PRO A 67 6.06 4.93 14.18
CA PRO A 67 7.14 4.30 14.93
C PRO A 67 6.78 4.21 16.41
N GLY A 68 7.28 3.17 17.08
CA GLY A 68 7.21 3.04 18.53
C GLY A 68 8.42 3.63 19.23
N ARG A 69 8.43 3.57 20.55
CA ARG A 69 9.58 4.03 21.37
C ARG A 69 10.07 2.88 22.24
N PHE A 70 11.37 2.58 22.14
CA PHE A 70 12.05 1.58 22.95
C PHE A 70 13.44 2.08 23.33
N ASN A 71 13.75 2.07 24.65
CA ASN A 71 15.02 2.56 25.20
C ASN A 71 15.42 3.97 24.72
N GLY A 72 14.43 4.89 24.63
CA GLY A 72 14.65 6.28 24.23
C GLY A 72 14.81 6.52 22.72
N LYS A 73 14.74 5.47 21.90
CA LYS A 73 14.84 5.54 20.43
C LYS A 73 13.51 5.20 19.76
N ASP A 74 13.29 5.76 18.58
CA ASP A 74 12.21 5.33 17.72
C ASP A 74 12.53 3.95 17.14
N VAL A 75 11.53 3.08 17.10
CA VAL A 75 11.66 1.70 16.64
C VAL A 75 10.52 1.32 15.73
N THR A 76 10.80 0.48 14.74
CA THR A 76 9.86 -0.03 13.76
C THR A 76 9.96 -1.56 13.67
N VAL A 77 9.23 -2.17 12.77
CA VAL A 77 9.33 -3.61 12.49
C VAL A 77 10.76 -4.02 12.07
N VAL A 78 11.54 -3.13 11.46
CA VAL A 78 12.96 -3.39 11.09
C VAL A 78 13.79 -3.68 12.32
N ASP A 79 13.59 -2.91 13.40
CA ASP A 79 14.30 -3.13 14.66
C ASP A 79 13.96 -4.49 15.30
N VAL A 80 12.73 -4.98 15.07
CA VAL A 80 12.31 -6.32 15.50
C VAL A 80 13.06 -7.39 14.72
N PHE A 81 13.20 -7.26 13.40
CA PHE A 81 13.99 -8.20 12.59
C PHE A 81 15.45 -8.24 13.03
N GLU A 82 16.07 -7.08 13.29
CA GLU A 82 17.41 -7.01 13.88
C GLU A 82 17.46 -7.63 15.28
N GLY A 83 16.40 -7.40 16.07
CA GLY A 83 16.23 -7.98 17.40
C GLY A 83 16.22 -9.50 17.38
N VAL A 84 15.54 -10.12 16.41
CA VAL A 84 15.56 -11.57 16.19
C VAL A 84 16.99 -12.05 15.90
N GLY A 85 17.73 -11.36 15.04
CA GLY A 85 19.13 -11.66 14.77
C GLY A 85 20.02 -11.57 16.02
N LYS A 86 19.81 -10.53 16.85
CA LYS A 86 20.50 -10.38 18.14
C LYS A 86 20.14 -11.49 19.14
N TYR A 87 18.87 -11.90 19.17
CA TYR A 87 18.42 -13.01 20.02
C TYR A 87 19.06 -14.34 19.58
N THR A 88 19.01 -14.68 18.30
CA THR A 88 19.60 -15.90 17.75
C THR A 88 21.11 -15.96 18.00
N SER A 89 21.81 -14.83 17.92
CA SER A 89 23.25 -14.72 18.24
C SER A 89 23.55 -14.59 19.73
N LYS A 90 22.56 -14.80 20.62
CA LYS A 90 22.68 -14.69 22.08
C LYS A 90 23.11 -13.31 22.60
N LYS A 91 22.94 -12.26 21.82
CA LYS A 91 23.22 -10.84 22.18
C LYS A 91 22.01 -10.13 22.78
N MET A 92 20.84 -10.76 22.79
CA MET A 92 19.60 -10.25 23.35
C MET A 92 18.84 -11.36 24.06
N THR A 93 18.17 -11.06 25.17
CA THR A 93 17.30 -12.01 25.86
C THR A 93 15.94 -12.09 25.22
N ALA A 94 15.24 -13.23 25.37
CA ALA A 94 13.86 -13.38 24.90
C ALA A 94 12.91 -12.31 25.48
N HIS A 95 13.11 -11.94 26.75
CA HIS A 95 12.34 -10.89 27.42
C HIS A 95 12.55 -9.51 26.78
N ALA A 96 13.80 -9.17 26.44
CA ALA A 96 14.11 -7.91 25.76
C ALA A 96 13.52 -7.87 24.34
N LEU A 97 13.63 -8.97 23.60
CA LEU A 97 13.00 -9.08 22.28
C LEU A 97 11.47 -8.91 22.37
N ARG A 98 10.82 -9.60 23.30
CA ARG A 98 9.37 -9.46 23.50
C ARG A 98 8.94 -8.03 23.84
N LYS A 99 9.73 -7.31 24.66
CA LYS A 99 9.47 -5.89 24.94
C LYS A 99 9.59 -5.02 23.68
N LEU A 100 10.58 -5.29 22.83
CA LEU A 100 10.75 -4.59 21.56
C LEU A 100 9.56 -4.84 20.61
N GLU A 101 9.15 -6.11 20.44
CA GLU A 101 7.98 -6.49 19.63
C GLU A 101 6.73 -5.72 20.05
N LEU A 102 6.44 -5.64 21.34
CA LEU A 102 5.27 -4.94 21.88
C LEU A 102 5.30 -3.42 21.68
N LYS A 103 6.46 -2.86 21.33
CA LYS A 103 6.65 -1.41 21.19
C LYS A 103 6.84 -0.95 19.74
N ALA A 104 7.24 -1.84 18.85
CA ALA A 104 7.66 -1.48 17.50
C ALA A 104 6.53 -1.03 16.57
N CYS A 105 5.29 -1.50 16.79
CA CYS A 105 4.14 -1.17 15.95
C CYS A 105 2.95 -0.74 16.83
N PRO A 106 2.97 0.47 17.40
CA PRO A 106 2.02 0.89 18.45
C PRO A 106 0.68 1.38 17.92
N SER A 107 0.53 1.62 16.62
CA SER A 107 -0.65 2.26 16.05
C SER A 107 -1.34 1.39 15.01
N ALA A 108 -2.54 1.81 14.59
CA ALA A 108 -3.13 1.33 13.33
C ALA A 108 -2.23 1.72 12.16
N GLY A 109 -2.30 0.97 11.07
CA GLY A 109 -1.55 1.21 9.86
C GLY A 109 -1.13 -0.09 9.16
N ALA A 110 -0.65 0.04 7.92
CA ALA A 110 -0.34 -1.10 7.08
C ALA A 110 1.12 -1.57 7.23
N CYS A 111 2.07 -0.64 7.23
CA CYS A 111 3.50 -0.97 7.27
C CYS A 111 4.32 0.14 7.90
N GLY A 112 5.37 -0.23 8.66
CA GLY A 112 6.26 0.71 9.35
C GLY A 112 7.57 1.02 8.61
N GLY A 113 7.70 0.64 7.35
CA GLY A 113 8.90 0.86 6.53
C GLY A 113 8.57 1.01 5.06
N GLN A 114 9.58 1.36 4.24
CA GLN A 114 9.43 1.47 2.78
C GLN A 114 9.47 0.07 2.14
N PHE A 115 8.62 -0.82 2.66
CA PHE A 115 8.36 -2.14 2.09
C PHE A 115 7.32 -2.03 0.97
N THR A 116 6.82 -3.15 0.47
CA THR A 116 5.93 -3.18 -0.70
C THR A 116 4.67 -2.33 -0.52
N ALA A 117 4.04 -2.31 0.67
CA ALA A 117 2.82 -1.53 0.89
C ALA A 117 3.05 -0.03 0.71
N ASN A 118 4.06 0.56 1.38
CA ASN A 118 4.38 1.98 1.24
C ASN A 118 4.93 2.31 -0.15
N THR A 119 5.70 1.40 -0.76
CA THR A 119 6.17 1.54 -2.14
C THR A 119 4.99 1.62 -3.11
N MET A 120 4.02 0.70 -3.01
CA MET A 120 2.84 0.71 -3.88
C MET A 120 1.93 1.91 -3.61
N ALA A 121 1.91 2.44 -2.40
CA ALA A 121 1.24 3.71 -2.10
C ALA A 121 1.87 4.88 -2.87
N CYS A 122 3.21 5.01 -2.85
CA CYS A 122 3.91 6.02 -3.65
C CYS A 122 3.69 5.82 -5.17
N VAL A 123 3.69 4.56 -5.62
CA VAL A 123 3.37 4.20 -7.01
C VAL A 123 1.96 4.64 -7.39
N SER A 124 0.97 4.47 -6.52
CA SER A 124 -0.41 4.87 -6.80
C SER A 124 -0.57 6.37 -7.06
N GLU A 125 0.22 7.20 -6.38
CA GLU A 125 0.30 8.64 -6.67
C GLU A 125 1.03 8.93 -7.97
N ALA A 126 2.18 8.30 -8.18
CA ALA A 126 3.01 8.51 -9.38
C ALA A 126 2.30 8.10 -10.68
N ILE A 127 1.46 7.07 -10.62
CA ILE A 127 0.58 6.66 -11.73
C ILE A 127 -0.59 7.64 -11.92
N GLY A 128 -1.01 8.33 -10.86
CA GLY A 128 -2.15 9.24 -10.87
C GLY A 128 -3.49 8.61 -10.48
N LEU A 129 -3.50 7.41 -9.90
CA LEU A 129 -4.72 6.75 -9.40
C LEU A 129 -5.08 7.20 -7.99
N ALA A 130 -4.13 7.71 -7.20
CA ALA A 130 -4.34 8.27 -5.87
C ALA A 130 -4.17 9.78 -5.85
N LEU A 131 -4.74 10.44 -4.84
CA LEU A 131 -4.57 11.87 -4.65
C LEU A 131 -3.13 12.20 -4.20
N PRO A 132 -2.54 13.29 -4.68
CA PRO A 132 -1.22 13.73 -4.25
C PRO A 132 -1.12 13.85 -2.72
N TYR A 133 0.03 13.43 -2.17
CA TYR A 133 0.37 13.42 -0.75
C TYR A 133 -0.43 12.44 0.14
N SER A 134 -1.32 11.63 -0.44
CA SER A 134 -2.10 10.67 0.32
C SER A 134 -1.31 9.44 0.77
N ALA A 135 -0.22 9.07 0.06
CA ALA A 135 0.62 7.92 0.39
C ALA A 135 1.42 8.11 1.68
N GLY A 136 1.89 9.32 1.95
CA GLY A 136 2.78 9.61 3.08
C GLY A 136 2.08 9.78 4.42
N THR A 137 0.76 9.95 4.45
CA THR A 137 0.03 10.24 5.68
C THR A 137 -0.18 8.98 6.53
N PRO A 138 0.28 8.95 7.80
CA PRO A 138 0.06 7.81 8.70
C PRO A 138 -1.41 7.53 8.96
N ALA A 139 -1.73 6.25 9.21
CA ALA A 139 -3.11 5.79 9.40
C ALA A 139 -3.87 6.50 10.54
N PRO A 140 -3.27 6.75 11.73
CA PRO A 140 -3.99 7.35 12.85
C PRO A 140 -4.18 8.86 12.74
N TYR A 141 -3.67 9.51 11.69
CA TYR A 141 -3.79 10.97 11.56
C TYR A 141 -5.14 11.37 10.95
N GLU A 142 -5.77 12.41 11.51
CA GLU A 142 -7.05 12.97 11.02
C GLU A 142 -6.99 13.45 9.56
N GLU A 143 -5.80 13.75 9.06
CA GLU A 143 -5.59 14.08 7.64
C GLU A 143 -6.03 12.95 6.71
N ARG A 144 -6.04 11.69 7.16
CA ARG A 144 -6.59 10.56 6.39
C ARG A 144 -8.05 10.80 6.01
N ASP A 145 -8.84 11.37 6.92
CA ASP A 145 -10.25 11.68 6.66
C ASP A 145 -10.43 12.73 5.56
N LYS A 146 -9.50 13.70 5.50
CA LYS A 146 -9.50 14.70 4.42
C LYS A 146 -9.27 14.03 3.06
N TYR A 147 -8.31 13.10 2.96
CA TYR A 147 -8.05 12.34 1.74
C TYR A 147 -9.22 11.40 1.40
N ALA A 148 -9.84 10.75 2.38
CA ALA A 148 -11.01 9.92 2.13
C ALA A 148 -12.17 10.73 1.55
N LYS A 149 -12.50 11.89 2.14
CA LYS A 149 -13.52 12.81 1.64
C LYS A 149 -13.17 13.36 0.25
N ALA A 150 -11.91 13.73 0.04
CA ALA A 150 -11.44 14.23 -1.25
C ALA A 150 -11.50 13.16 -2.34
N SER A 151 -11.15 11.90 -2.02
CA SER A 151 -11.25 10.76 -2.95
C SER A 151 -12.70 10.50 -3.37
N GLY A 152 -13.64 10.57 -2.44
CA GLY A 152 -15.08 10.47 -2.74
C GLY A 152 -15.58 11.60 -3.66
N LYS A 153 -15.10 12.84 -3.44
CA LYS A 153 -15.41 13.95 -4.35
C LYS A 153 -14.76 13.77 -5.72
N MET A 154 -13.53 13.28 -5.75
CA MET A 154 -12.78 13.08 -6.99
C MET A 154 -13.42 12.00 -7.85
N VAL A 155 -13.82 10.86 -7.32
CA VAL A 155 -14.47 9.80 -8.11
C VAL A 155 -15.75 10.30 -8.77
N MET A 156 -16.54 11.14 -8.09
CA MET A 156 -17.72 11.76 -8.67
C MET A 156 -17.39 12.75 -9.79
N ASN A 157 -16.27 13.47 -9.68
CA ASN A 157 -15.78 14.34 -10.74
C ASN A 157 -15.30 13.54 -11.96
N LEU A 158 -14.60 12.44 -11.74
CA LEU A 158 -14.15 11.55 -12.81
C LEU A 158 -15.35 10.94 -13.55
N LEU A 159 -16.37 10.51 -12.79
CA LEU A 159 -17.62 9.98 -13.37
C LEU A 159 -18.31 11.02 -14.25
N LYS A 160 -18.48 12.26 -13.76
CA LYS A 160 -19.08 13.36 -14.54
C LYS A 160 -18.30 13.71 -15.81
N LYS A 161 -16.95 13.59 -15.77
CA LYS A 161 -16.07 13.90 -16.91
C LYS A 161 -15.84 12.72 -17.84
N GLY A 162 -16.27 11.51 -17.46
CA GLY A 162 -16.02 10.27 -18.21
C GLY A 162 -14.54 9.84 -18.21
N ILE A 163 -13.72 10.32 -17.27
CA ILE A 163 -12.29 9.98 -17.17
C ILE A 163 -12.16 8.63 -16.49
N LYS A 164 -11.40 7.73 -17.11
CA LYS A 164 -11.24 6.32 -16.71
C LYS A 164 -9.78 5.99 -16.39
N PRO A 165 -9.48 4.91 -15.66
CA PRO A 165 -8.12 4.53 -15.31
C PRO A 165 -7.18 4.38 -16.51
N ARG A 166 -7.65 3.88 -17.65
CA ARG A 166 -6.80 3.74 -18.86
C ARG A 166 -6.44 5.07 -19.51
N ASP A 167 -7.16 6.14 -19.24
CA ASP A 167 -6.80 7.49 -19.67
C ASP A 167 -5.65 8.06 -18.82
N ILE A 168 -5.51 7.56 -17.58
CA ILE A 168 -4.52 8.01 -16.59
C ILE A 168 -3.26 7.12 -16.64
N VAL A 169 -3.44 5.80 -16.66
CA VAL A 169 -2.35 4.81 -16.61
C VAL A 169 -1.75 4.63 -18.00
N THR A 170 -0.94 5.60 -18.39
CA THR A 170 -0.19 5.60 -19.65
C THR A 170 1.19 4.96 -19.48
N LYS A 171 1.89 4.68 -20.58
CA LYS A 171 3.30 4.25 -20.55
C LYS A 171 4.16 5.22 -19.72
N LYS A 172 3.99 6.53 -19.91
CA LYS A 172 4.73 7.56 -19.16
C LYS A 172 4.40 7.55 -17.66
N ALA A 173 3.15 7.29 -17.29
CA ALA A 173 2.76 7.12 -15.88
C ALA A 173 3.46 5.93 -15.24
N LEU A 174 3.60 4.81 -15.97
CA LEU A 174 4.34 3.63 -15.50
C LEU A 174 5.85 3.89 -15.39
N GLU A 175 6.44 4.63 -16.33
CA GLU A 175 7.84 5.07 -16.26
C GLU A 175 8.08 5.98 -15.05
N ASN A 176 7.16 6.90 -14.76
CA ASN A 176 7.21 7.74 -13.56
C ASN A 176 7.14 6.87 -12.27
N ALA A 177 6.26 5.88 -12.25
CA ALA A 177 6.15 4.95 -11.12
C ALA A 177 7.46 4.18 -10.87
N ALA A 178 8.07 3.64 -11.93
CA ALA A 178 9.36 2.96 -11.83
C ALA A 178 10.47 3.89 -11.30
N THR A 179 10.47 5.14 -11.74
CA THR A 179 11.40 6.17 -11.25
C THR A 179 11.19 6.46 -9.76
N VAL A 180 9.95 6.57 -9.31
CA VAL A 180 9.62 6.77 -7.88
C VAL A 180 10.06 5.58 -7.04
N VAL A 181 9.86 4.34 -7.50
CA VAL A 181 10.35 3.14 -6.80
C VAL A 181 11.86 3.19 -6.64
N ALA A 182 12.59 3.51 -7.70
CA ALA A 182 14.05 3.62 -7.66
C ALA A 182 14.52 4.76 -6.73
N ALA A 183 13.87 5.91 -6.79
CA ALA A 183 14.23 7.09 -5.99
C ALA A 183 13.96 6.91 -4.49
N THR A 184 12.92 6.16 -4.12
CA THR A 184 12.52 5.94 -2.72
C THR A 184 13.17 4.72 -2.09
N GLY A 185 13.95 3.94 -2.85
CA GLY A 185 14.49 2.66 -2.38
C GLY A 185 13.39 1.65 -2.07
N GLY A 186 12.31 1.68 -2.84
CA GLY A 186 11.13 0.86 -2.63
C GLY A 186 11.41 -0.63 -2.81
N SER A 187 10.59 -1.45 -2.16
CA SER A 187 10.60 -2.91 -2.23
C SER A 187 9.38 -3.41 -3.02
N THR A 188 9.55 -4.51 -3.72
CA THR A 188 8.47 -5.16 -4.48
C THR A 188 8.13 -6.54 -3.94
#